data_3c1b26b65b556f9c9cb3de179ac9ad75
#
_entry.id   3c1b26b65b556f9c9cb3de179ac9ad75
#
_cell.length_a   1.000
_cell.length_b   1.000
_cell.length_c   1.000
_cell.angle_alpha   90.00
_cell.angle_beta   90.00
_cell.angle_gamma   90.00
#
_symmetry.space_group_name_H-M   'P 1'
#
loop_
_entity.id
_entity.type
_entity.pdbx_description
1 polymer ?
#
loop_
_entity_poly.entity_id
_entity_poly.type
_entity_poly.pdbx_seq_one_letter_code
_entity_poly.pdbx_strand_id
1 'polypeptide(L)'
;MLRLALVLAVAAGALCGEPVFSHKTHAPLKIACANCHAGAEVKERAGFPAAAQCQGCHKDWSAKIPSQRVYKVRDFVFFSHVAHKAKTACADCHGDMWQQATVSLFRPVTMIACVECHKEKKATEVCNSCHELGQ
;
A
#
# COMPACT_ATOMS: atom_id res chain seq x y z
N MET A 1 20.48 61.62 -15.99
CA MET A 1 20.36 60.64 -14.89
C MET A 1 19.50 59.47 -15.35
N LEU A 2 20.15 58.39 -15.77
CA LEU A 2 19.46 57.20 -16.35
C LEU A 2 19.24 56.20 -15.21
N ARG A 3 17.99 55.90 -14.83
CA ARG A 3 17.64 54.90 -13.81
C ARG A 3 17.51 53.54 -14.50
N LEU A 4 18.50 52.70 -14.22
CA LEU A 4 18.50 51.31 -14.65
C LEU A 4 17.56 50.54 -13.72
N ALA A 5 16.38 50.09 -14.21
CA ALA A 5 15.49 49.20 -13.48
C ALA A 5 15.94 47.77 -13.66
N LEU A 6 16.46 47.17 -12.57
CA LEU A 6 16.85 45.78 -12.56
C LEU A 6 15.58 44.92 -12.36
N VAL A 7 15.14 44.24 -13.41
CA VAL A 7 14.03 43.28 -13.35
C VAL A 7 14.59 41.97 -12.88
N LEU A 8 14.34 41.61 -11.58
CA LEU A 8 14.60 40.26 -11.08
C LEU A 8 13.53 39.30 -11.62
N ALA A 9 13.91 38.49 -12.59
CA ALA A 9 13.11 37.36 -13.02
C ALA A 9 13.22 36.25 -11.94
N VAL A 10 12.19 36.10 -11.10
CA VAL A 10 12.06 34.96 -10.21
C VAL A 10 11.64 33.75 -11.04
N ALA A 11 12.59 32.88 -11.33
CA ALA A 11 12.30 31.58 -11.92
C ALA A 11 11.55 30.73 -10.89
N ALA A 12 10.22 30.61 -11.05
CA ALA A 12 9.42 29.65 -10.32
C ALA A 12 9.83 28.24 -10.77
N GLY A 13 10.79 27.65 -10.10
CA GLY A 13 11.14 26.25 -10.26
C GLY A 13 9.92 25.41 -9.81
N ALA A 14 9.23 24.78 -10.75
CA ALA A 14 8.25 23.77 -10.46
C ALA A 14 8.97 22.63 -9.72
N LEU A 15 8.73 22.50 -8.44
CA LEU A 15 9.11 21.33 -7.66
C LEU A 15 8.28 20.15 -8.19
N CYS A 16 8.75 19.49 -9.23
CA CYS A 16 8.25 18.19 -9.65
C CYS A 16 8.59 17.21 -8.54
N GLY A 17 7.65 17.00 -7.61
CA GLY A 17 7.73 15.91 -6.65
C GLY A 17 7.83 14.57 -7.41
N GLU A 18 8.53 13.60 -6.82
CA GLU A 18 8.58 12.26 -7.41
C GLU A 18 7.16 11.72 -7.63
N PRO A 19 6.91 11.01 -8.74
CA PRO A 19 5.59 10.49 -9.05
C PRO A 19 5.16 9.49 -7.97
N VAL A 20 4.10 9.80 -7.25
CA VAL A 20 3.49 8.93 -6.26
C VAL A 20 2.38 8.14 -6.94
N PHE A 21 2.37 6.81 -6.72
CA PHE A 21 1.27 5.99 -7.22
C PHE A 21 -0.03 6.30 -6.48
N SER A 22 -1.11 6.49 -7.22
CA SER A 22 -2.44 6.77 -6.68
C SER A 22 -3.44 5.69 -7.08
N HIS A 23 -3.98 4.95 -6.11
CA HIS A 23 -5.07 4.01 -6.35
C HIS A 23 -6.32 4.74 -6.88
N LYS A 24 -6.62 5.92 -6.34
CA LYS A 24 -7.75 6.74 -6.78
C LYS A 24 -7.72 7.07 -8.27
N THR A 25 -6.54 7.38 -8.81
CA THR A 25 -6.39 7.66 -10.25
C THR A 25 -6.69 6.43 -11.11
N HIS A 26 -6.46 5.22 -10.58
CA HIS A 26 -6.70 3.96 -11.28
C HIS A 26 -8.09 3.38 -11.03
N ALA A 27 -8.89 3.95 -10.12
CA ALA A 27 -10.24 3.48 -9.77
C ALA A 27 -11.19 3.30 -10.98
N PRO A 28 -11.19 4.20 -12.00
CA PRO A 28 -12.08 4.04 -13.16
C PRO A 28 -11.80 2.77 -13.99
N LEU A 29 -10.59 2.22 -13.90
CA LEU A 29 -10.19 1.03 -14.65
C LEU A 29 -10.79 -0.26 -14.07
N LYS A 30 -11.34 -0.25 -12.85
CA LYS A 30 -11.95 -1.40 -12.16
C LYS A 30 -11.08 -2.67 -12.14
N ILE A 31 -9.77 -2.49 -12.04
CA ILE A 31 -8.78 -3.58 -12.00
C ILE A 31 -8.87 -4.29 -10.66
N ALA A 32 -8.88 -5.62 -10.63
CA ALA A 32 -8.84 -6.36 -9.37
C ALA A 32 -7.51 -6.12 -8.64
N CYS A 33 -7.56 -6.04 -7.30
CA CYS A 33 -6.38 -5.80 -6.45
C CYS A 33 -5.24 -6.80 -6.74
N ALA A 34 -5.58 -8.07 -6.96
CA ALA A 34 -4.64 -9.14 -7.24
C ALA A 34 -3.89 -8.97 -8.58
N ASN A 35 -4.41 -8.21 -9.54
CA ASN A 35 -3.71 -7.96 -10.79
C ASN A 35 -2.39 -7.20 -10.56
N CYS A 36 -2.35 -6.34 -9.54
CA CYS A 36 -1.15 -5.60 -9.14
C CYS A 36 -0.46 -6.22 -7.91
N HIS A 37 -1.24 -6.77 -6.99
CA HIS A 37 -0.77 -7.39 -5.75
C HIS A 37 -0.94 -8.92 -5.78
N ALA A 38 -0.44 -9.57 -6.82
CA ALA A 38 -0.60 -11.02 -7.04
C ALA A 38 -0.10 -11.88 -5.87
N GLY A 39 0.88 -11.38 -5.10
CA GLY A 39 1.36 -12.07 -3.91
C GLY A 39 0.30 -12.27 -2.82
N ALA A 40 -0.74 -11.41 -2.75
CA ALA A 40 -1.82 -11.56 -1.79
C ALA A 40 -2.66 -12.83 -2.02
N GLU A 41 -2.63 -13.39 -3.23
CA GLU A 41 -3.37 -14.59 -3.60
C GLU A 41 -2.63 -15.89 -3.25
N VAL A 42 -1.30 -15.86 -3.24
CA VAL A 42 -0.48 -17.08 -3.24
C VAL A 42 0.69 -17.05 -2.25
N LYS A 43 0.89 -15.96 -1.54
CA LYS A 43 2.02 -15.76 -0.61
C LYS A 43 1.56 -15.18 0.72
N GLU A 44 2.41 -15.25 1.71
CA GLU A 44 2.21 -14.59 3.00
C GLU A 44 2.20 -13.06 2.86
N ARG A 45 3.04 -12.53 1.97
CA ARG A 45 3.17 -11.10 1.70
C ARG A 45 2.67 -10.76 0.31
N ALA A 46 1.76 -9.79 0.20
CA ALA A 46 1.22 -9.34 -1.08
C ALA A 46 2.29 -8.78 -2.03
N GLY A 47 3.28 -8.10 -1.49
CA GLY A 47 4.32 -7.45 -2.27
C GLY A 47 3.86 -6.18 -2.99
N PHE A 48 4.76 -5.65 -3.81
CA PHE A 48 4.50 -4.54 -4.72
C PHE A 48 4.52 -5.03 -6.16
N PRO A 49 3.73 -4.43 -7.06
CA PRO A 49 3.75 -4.79 -8.47
C PRO A 49 5.14 -4.52 -9.09
N ALA A 50 5.56 -5.36 -10.01
CA ALA A 50 6.76 -5.13 -10.79
C ALA A 50 6.51 -4.03 -11.84
N ALA A 51 7.57 -3.30 -12.22
CA ALA A 51 7.48 -2.23 -13.23
C ALA A 51 6.85 -2.69 -14.56
N ALA A 52 7.09 -3.93 -14.95
CA ALA A 52 6.50 -4.53 -16.14
C ALA A 52 4.95 -4.54 -16.14
N GLN A 53 4.33 -4.60 -14.95
CA GLN A 53 2.87 -4.51 -14.84
C GLN A 53 2.35 -3.12 -15.18
N CYS A 54 3.10 -2.08 -14.80
CA CYS A 54 2.79 -0.69 -15.18
C CYS A 54 2.92 -0.49 -16.70
N GLN A 55 3.96 -1.06 -17.30
CA GLN A 55 4.26 -0.98 -18.73
C GLN A 55 3.21 -1.65 -19.62
N GLY A 56 2.39 -2.51 -19.07
CA GLY A 56 1.22 -3.05 -19.77
C GLY A 56 0.31 -1.95 -20.35
N CYS A 57 0.15 -0.84 -19.63
CA CYS A 57 -0.62 0.34 -20.04
C CYS A 57 0.25 1.57 -20.29
N HIS A 58 1.29 1.78 -19.50
CA HIS A 58 2.22 2.93 -19.58
C HIS A 58 3.48 2.50 -20.33
N LYS A 59 3.46 2.52 -21.66
CA LYS A 59 4.52 1.94 -22.52
C LYS A 59 5.91 2.49 -22.24
N ASP A 60 6.00 3.80 -21.95
CA ASP A 60 7.25 4.50 -21.70
C ASP A 60 7.55 4.69 -20.21
N TRP A 61 6.91 3.89 -19.34
CA TRP A 61 7.07 4.02 -17.90
C TRP A 61 8.46 3.57 -17.46
N SER A 62 9.25 4.53 -17.02
CA SER A 62 10.59 4.31 -16.46
C SER A 62 10.73 4.77 -15.01
N ALA A 63 9.71 5.46 -14.48
CA ALA A 63 9.78 5.99 -13.12
C ALA A 63 9.77 4.88 -12.06
N LYS A 64 10.65 5.02 -11.08
CA LYS A 64 10.66 4.18 -9.89
C LYS A 64 9.62 4.72 -8.92
N ILE A 65 8.57 3.95 -8.65
CA ILE A 65 7.59 4.30 -7.63
C ILE A 65 8.22 4.03 -6.26
N PRO A 66 8.27 5.03 -5.36
CA PRO A 66 8.68 4.80 -3.98
C PRO A 66 7.75 3.78 -3.32
N SER A 67 8.29 2.64 -2.92
CA SER A 67 7.52 1.55 -2.30
C SER A 67 7.62 1.63 -0.77
N GLN A 68 6.98 2.62 -0.18
CA GLN A 68 6.88 2.71 1.27
C GLN A 68 5.76 1.80 1.78
N ARG A 69 6.10 0.88 2.68
CA ARG A 69 5.10 0.02 3.33
C ARG A 69 4.41 0.78 4.45
N VAL A 70 3.13 1.01 4.31
CA VAL A 70 2.26 1.57 5.35
C VAL A 70 1.85 0.48 6.35
N TYR A 71 1.49 -0.70 5.83
CA TYR A 71 1.15 -1.88 6.64
C TYR A 71 2.40 -2.72 6.87
N LYS A 72 2.89 -2.75 8.10
CA LYS A 72 4.06 -3.53 8.50
C LYS A 72 3.76 -4.32 9.76
N VAL A 73 3.74 -5.63 9.63
CA VAL A 73 3.71 -6.57 10.76
C VAL A 73 5.12 -6.69 11.31
N ARG A 74 5.29 -6.84 12.63
CA ARG A 74 6.57 -7.06 13.28
C ARG A 74 7.18 -8.39 12.82
N ASP A 75 8.50 -8.48 12.80
CA ASP A 75 9.22 -9.64 12.24
C ASP A 75 8.96 -10.94 13.01
N PHE A 76 8.60 -10.84 14.30
CA PHE A 76 8.22 -11.98 15.16
C PHE A 76 6.73 -12.33 15.10
N VAL A 77 5.97 -11.75 14.17
CA VAL A 77 4.54 -12.02 13.97
C VAL A 77 4.31 -12.72 12.65
N PHE A 78 3.72 -13.91 12.68
CA PHE A 78 3.30 -14.63 11.49
C PHE A 78 1.99 -14.04 10.96
N PHE A 79 2.00 -13.59 9.75
CA PHE A 79 0.82 -13.12 9.06
C PHE A 79 0.79 -13.66 7.63
N SER A 80 -0.30 -14.27 7.25
CA SER A 80 -0.50 -14.83 5.91
C SER A 80 -1.68 -14.17 5.21
N HIS A 81 -1.44 -13.45 4.11
CA HIS A 81 -2.51 -12.92 3.27
C HIS A 81 -3.41 -14.03 2.71
N VAL A 82 -2.83 -15.17 2.32
CA VAL A 82 -3.59 -16.31 1.78
C VAL A 82 -4.64 -16.78 2.77
N ALA A 83 -4.26 -16.96 4.05
CA ALA A 83 -5.17 -17.42 5.09
C ALA A 83 -6.29 -16.40 5.37
N HIS A 84 -5.97 -15.11 5.40
CA HIS A 84 -6.93 -14.04 5.68
C HIS A 84 -7.87 -13.79 4.49
N LYS A 85 -7.35 -13.76 3.26
CA LYS A 85 -8.15 -13.57 2.04
C LYS A 85 -9.26 -14.60 1.89
N ALA A 86 -9.04 -15.82 2.35
CA ALA A 86 -10.05 -16.87 2.31
C ALA A 86 -11.29 -16.58 3.19
N LYS A 87 -11.20 -15.64 4.12
CA LYS A 87 -12.22 -15.34 5.14
C LYS A 87 -12.66 -13.88 5.19
N THR A 88 -11.93 -12.97 4.54
CA THR A 88 -12.15 -11.52 4.63
C THR A 88 -11.98 -10.88 3.25
N ALA A 89 -12.62 -9.72 3.05
CA ALA A 89 -12.35 -8.88 1.87
C ALA A 89 -11.10 -8.02 2.09
N CYS A 90 -10.45 -7.60 1.01
CA CYS A 90 -9.29 -6.70 1.09
C CYS A 90 -9.62 -5.40 1.84
N ALA A 91 -10.83 -4.87 1.60
CA ALA A 91 -11.31 -3.63 2.22
C ALA A 91 -11.51 -3.73 3.74
N ASP A 92 -11.71 -4.92 4.30
CA ASP A 92 -11.88 -5.11 5.75
C ASP A 92 -10.62 -4.67 6.53
N CYS A 93 -9.44 -4.78 5.89
CA CYS A 93 -8.17 -4.39 6.48
C CYS A 93 -7.59 -3.11 5.87
N HIS A 94 -7.76 -2.91 4.56
CA HIS A 94 -7.16 -1.81 3.81
C HIS A 94 -8.09 -0.63 3.59
N GLY A 95 -9.39 -0.77 3.89
CA GLY A 95 -10.40 0.21 3.54
C GLY A 95 -10.63 0.29 2.03
N ASP A 96 -11.38 1.30 1.60
CA ASP A 96 -11.58 1.54 0.17
C ASP A 96 -10.34 2.21 -0.44
N MET A 97 -9.44 1.39 -0.96
CA MET A 97 -8.20 1.86 -1.59
C MET A 97 -8.46 2.71 -2.84
N TRP A 98 -9.60 2.50 -3.53
CA TRP A 98 -9.93 3.28 -4.71
C TRP A 98 -10.29 4.74 -4.42
N GLN A 99 -10.51 5.09 -3.16
CA GLN A 99 -10.68 6.49 -2.73
C GLN A 99 -9.35 7.14 -2.29
N GLN A 100 -8.26 6.38 -2.17
CA GLN A 100 -7.01 6.86 -1.62
C GLN A 100 -6.05 7.32 -2.73
N ALA A 101 -5.73 8.62 -2.74
CA ALA A 101 -4.66 9.17 -3.56
C ALA A 101 -3.29 8.75 -3.00
N THR A 102 -3.15 8.74 -1.69
CA THR A 102 -1.98 8.23 -0.97
C THR A 102 -2.46 7.20 0.04
N VAL A 103 -1.75 6.07 0.11
CA VAL A 103 -2.12 4.97 1.03
C VAL A 103 -1.97 5.41 2.47
N SER A 104 -3.02 5.21 3.26
CA SER A 104 -3.04 5.43 4.71
C SER A 104 -3.40 4.15 5.46
N LEU A 105 -3.05 4.10 6.75
CA LEU A 105 -3.40 2.98 7.60
C LEU A 105 -4.89 3.05 7.97
N PHE A 106 -5.69 2.14 7.44
CA PHE A 106 -7.12 2.04 7.74
C PHE A 106 -7.37 1.26 9.03
N ARG A 107 -6.83 0.03 9.10
CA ARG A 107 -6.91 -0.80 10.32
C ARG A 107 -5.53 -0.85 10.99
N PRO A 108 -5.43 -0.58 12.29
CA PRO A 108 -4.16 -0.68 13.01
C PRO A 108 -3.57 -2.09 12.95
N VAL A 109 -2.25 -2.19 12.76
CA VAL A 109 -1.49 -3.45 12.80
C VAL A 109 -0.94 -3.63 14.21
N THR A 110 -1.84 -3.90 15.16
CA THR A 110 -1.51 -4.14 16.57
C THR A 110 -2.08 -5.47 17.03
N MET A 111 -1.48 -6.06 18.06
CA MET A 111 -1.96 -7.30 18.66
C MET A 111 -3.44 -7.19 19.07
N ILE A 112 -3.83 -6.07 19.69
CA ILE A 112 -5.22 -5.84 20.14
C ILE A 112 -6.16 -5.89 18.94
N ALA A 113 -5.88 -5.13 17.86
CA ALA A 113 -6.73 -5.10 16.68
C ALA A 113 -6.84 -6.47 15.98
N CYS A 114 -5.76 -7.26 16.00
CA CYS A 114 -5.79 -8.62 15.47
C CYS A 114 -6.69 -9.53 16.32
N VAL A 115 -6.50 -9.53 17.64
CA VAL A 115 -7.28 -10.38 18.59
C VAL A 115 -8.77 -9.99 18.56
N GLU A 116 -9.11 -8.71 18.54
CA GLU A 116 -10.50 -8.25 18.45
C GLU A 116 -11.18 -8.79 17.18
N CYS A 117 -10.52 -8.70 16.02
CA CYS A 117 -11.04 -9.25 14.78
C CYS A 117 -11.15 -10.78 14.82
N HIS A 118 -10.18 -11.48 15.40
CA HIS A 118 -10.21 -12.92 15.53
C HIS A 118 -11.37 -13.38 16.44
N LYS A 119 -11.66 -12.67 17.53
CA LYS A 119 -12.84 -12.90 18.38
C LYS A 119 -14.14 -12.72 17.59
N GLU A 120 -14.26 -11.59 16.90
CA GLU A 120 -15.44 -11.29 16.07
C GLU A 120 -15.68 -12.37 15.00
N LYS A 121 -14.62 -12.79 14.32
CA LYS A 121 -14.67 -13.80 13.25
C LYS A 121 -14.62 -15.25 13.77
N LYS A 122 -14.57 -15.49 15.09
CA LYS A 122 -14.41 -16.81 15.71
C LYS A 122 -13.18 -17.56 15.16
N ALA A 123 -12.08 -16.83 14.92
CA ALA A 123 -10.81 -17.37 14.48
C ALA A 123 -9.93 -17.71 15.67
N THR A 124 -8.78 -18.36 15.43
CA THR A 124 -7.85 -18.75 16.48
C THR A 124 -7.25 -17.56 17.22
N GLU A 125 -7.16 -17.63 18.54
CA GLU A 125 -6.50 -16.65 19.41
C GLU A 125 -5.30 -17.28 20.13
N VAL A 126 -4.87 -18.47 19.71
CA VAL A 126 -3.75 -19.18 20.33
C VAL A 126 -2.46 -18.41 20.03
N CYS A 127 -1.68 -18.10 21.06
CA CYS A 127 -0.46 -17.29 20.97
C CYS A 127 0.50 -17.75 19.86
N ASN A 128 0.77 -19.05 19.79
CA ASN A 128 1.69 -19.66 18.82
C ASN A 128 1.16 -19.66 17.38
N SER A 129 -0.10 -19.31 17.15
CA SER A 129 -0.63 -19.13 15.79
C SER A 129 -0.16 -17.83 15.15
N CYS A 130 0.27 -16.87 15.97
CA CYS A 130 0.68 -15.54 15.53
C CYS A 130 2.13 -15.20 15.92
N HIS A 131 2.66 -15.84 16.95
CA HIS A 131 4.00 -15.57 17.48
C HIS A 131 4.82 -16.82 17.66
N GLU A 132 6.11 -16.74 17.37
CA GLU A 132 7.07 -17.71 17.87
C GLU A 132 7.40 -17.31 19.32
N LEU A 133 6.82 -18.03 20.26
CA LEU A 133 7.18 -17.89 21.67
C LEU A 133 8.41 -18.76 21.88
N GLY A 134 9.57 -18.13 22.09
CA GLY A 134 10.80 -18.82 22.44
C GLY A 134 10.53 -19.75 23.63
N GLN A 135 10.87 -21.03 23.47
CA GLN A 135 10.88 -22.02 24.56
C GLN A 135 12.18 -21.90 25.32
#